data_119790e0d6f7642d9f40b0239dac2cfa
#
_entry.id   119790e0d6f7642d9f40b0239dac2cfa
#
_cell.length_a   1.000
_cell.length_b   1.000
_cell.length_c   1.000
_cell.angle_alpha   90.00
_cell.angle_beta   90.00
_cell.angle_gamma   90.00
#
_symmetry.space_group_name_H-M   'P 1'
#
loop_
_entity.id
_entity.type
_entity.pdbx_description
1 polymer ?
#
loop_
_entity_poly.entity_id
_entity_poly.type
_entity_poly.pdbx_seq_one_letter_code
_entity_poly.pdbx_strand_id
1 'polypeptide(L)'
;MSCLIVDGHVCDAGLWSERDQSGGKVIMLSTLYRAALSSSVLLAAMALLAPNSATAAEPFYKGKTIKLYVAAGAGGSYGPYAQLTAEHLPRHLPENPTVVVHYLPGAGGAKAANYLYNVAPKDGTAIGILLKYIVVNKVLNRKGLRYDPAKFNWLVSAGPINSVLHIWGQAPATSLEGARKTVLVVGSTGKSSETFITPTLMNALLGTRFKVVTGYKGMPSLATAMVRGEINGRASSWDGVKSSKPDWVRDKKIALIAQSGLEKNDDLQDVPRLVDLARNDADRQLFEFFGSGSTLGRIYVAPPGVPQDRVKILSDGLAALFRDPAFLKDAEKRKLVVSVKGSDAVKA
;
A
#
# COMPACT_ATOMS: atom_id res chain seq x y z
N MET A 1 -11.17 45.47 -14.83
CA MET A 1 -11.70 46.83 -14.79
C MET A 1 -12.78 46.95 -15.85
N SER A 2 -13.92 47.28 -15.46
CA SER A 2 -15.26 47.30 -15.97
C SER A 2 -15.46 47.60 -17.44
N CYS A 3 -16.26 46.76 -18.07
CA CYS A 3 -16.94 46.98 -19.33
C CYS A 3 -18.12 47.93 -19.09
N LEU A 4 -18.33 48.91 -19.94
CA LEU A 4 -19.54 49.70 -20.03
C LEU A 4 -20.02 49.69 -21.48
N ILE A 5 -21.16 49.09 -21.69
CA ILE A 5 -21.98 49.15 -22.92
C ILE A 5 -22.83 50.39 -22.82
N VAL A 6 -22.83 51.25 -23.84
CA VAL A 6 -23.89 52.24 -24.09
C VAL A 6 -24.11 52.37 -25.60
N ASP A 7 -25.33 52.09 -25.95
CA ASP A 7 -26.15 52.53 -27.09
C ASP A 7 -25.62 52.49 -28.52
N GLY A 8 -26.34 51.74 -29.28
CA GLY A 8 -26.25 51.55 -30.71
C GLY A 8 -26.38 52.82 -31.56
N HIS A 9 -25.36 52.98 -32.39
CA HIS A 9 -25.52 53.66 -33.68
C HIS A 9 -24.50 53.10 -34.66
N VAL A 10 -25.02 52.57 -35.74
CA VAL A 10 -24.29 52.20 -36.97
C VAL A 10 -23.84 53.46 -37.65
N CYS A 11 -22.53 53.68 -37.75
CA CYS A 11 -22.01 54.72 -38.63
C CYS A 11 -21.75 54.15 -40.01
N ASP A 12 -22.60 54.55 -40.92
CA ASP A 12 -22.51 54.34 -42.36
C ASP A 12 -21.36 55.19 -42.90
N ALA A 13 -20.28 54.57 -43.35
CA ALA A 13 -19.16 55.26 -43.98
C ALA A 13 -19.38 55.32 -45.47
N GLY A 14 -19.91 56.46 -45.90
CA GLY A 14 -20.17 56.80 -47.28
C GLY A 14 -18.93 56.66 -48.20
N LEU A 15 -19.19 55.99 -49.28
CA LEU A 15 -18.33 55.86 -50.43
C LEU A 15 -18.12 57.22 -51.10
N TRP A 16 -16.92 57.80 -51.06
CA TRP A 16 -16.46 58.80 -52.03
C TRP A 16 -15.72 58.09 -53.18
N SER A 17 -16.38 58.07 -54.33
CA SER A 17 -15.75 57.65 -55.59
C SER A 17 -15.09 58.84 -56.25
N GLU A 18 -13.81 58.98 -56.12
CA GLU A 18 -13.01 59.81 -57.04
C GLU A 18 -12.56 58.95 -58.23
N ARG A 19 -13.02 59.39 -59.39
CA ARG A 19 -12.70 58.75 -60.66
C ARG A 19 -11.39 59.35 -61.15
N ASP A 20 -10.26 58.71 -60.99
CA ASP A 20 -9.01 59.08 -61.62
C ASP A 20 -8.85 58.38 -62.98
N GLN A 21 -8.62 59.21 -63.99
CA GLN A 21 -8.40 58.78 -65.36
C GLN A 21 -6.90 58.45 -65.60
N SER A 22 -6.47 57.31 -65.05
CA SER A 22 -5.19 56.70 -65.49
C SER A 22 -5.33 55.20 -65.48
N GLY A 23 -5.86 54.75 -66.61
CA GLY A 23 -6.01 53.27 -66.82
C GLY A 23 -4.64 52.62 -66.90
N GLY A 24 -4.41 51.67 -66.05
CA GLY A 24 -3.38 50.66 -66.31
C GLY A 24 -2.48 50.21 -65.14
N LYS A 25 -2.39 51.01 -64.08
CA LYS A 25 -1.45 50.59 -62.96
C LYS A 25 -2.11 50.10 -61.70
N VAL A 26 -3.39 50.32 -61.50
CA VAL A 26 -4.06 49.93 -60.21
C VAL A 26 -4.43 48.46 -60.15
N ILE A 27 -4.66 47.79 -61.32
CA ILE A 27 -5.09 46.38 -61.36
C ILE A 27 -3.92 45.44 -61.01
N MET A 28 -2.67 45.83 -61.26
CA MET A 28 -1.50 44.99 -61.03
C MET A 28 -1.10 44.89 -59.51
N LEU A 29 -1.35 45.95 -58.73
CA LEU A 29 -1.04 45.98 -57.29
C LEU A 29 -2.05 45.24 -56.49
N SER A 30 -3.34 45.18 -56.86
CA SER A 30 -4.40 44.49 -56.13
C SER A 30 -4.27 42.96 -56.24
N THR A 31 -3.75 42.48 -57.39
CA THR A 31 -3.54 41.05 -57.63
C THR A 31 -2.31 40.51 -56.85
N LEU A 32 -1.24 41.30 -56.73
CA LEU A 32 -0.07 40.92 -55.91
C LEU A 32 -0.35 40.94 -54.43
N TYR A 33 -1.19 41.88 -53.93
CA TYR A 33 -1.58 41.93 -52.51
C TYR A 33 -2.51 40.79 -52.11
N ARG A 34 -3.40 40.35 -53.01
CA ARG A 34 -4.28 39.18 -52.80
C ARG A 34 -3.51 37.85 -52.82
N ALA A 35 -2.48 37.74 -53.66
CA ALA A 35 -1.60 36.56 -53.70
C ALA A 35 -0.69 36.47 -52.47
N ALA A 36 -0.23 37.59 -51.92
CA ALA A 36 0.60 37.62 -50.70
C ALA A 36 -0.19 37.30 -49.44
N LEU A 37 -1.46 37.73 -49.33
CA LEU A 37 -2.35 37.42 -48.22
C LEU A 37 -2.80 35.95 -48.23
N SER A 38 -3.06 35.34 -49.39
CA SER A 38 -3.42 33.93 -49.48
C SER A 38 -2.24 33.01 -49.18
N SER A 39 -1.03 33.38 -49.52
CA SER A 39 0.18 32.60 -49.19
C SER A 39 0.51 32.62 -47.69
N SER A 40 0.31 33.75 -47.02
CA SER A 40 0.54 33.84 -45.55
C SER A 40 -0.51 33.08 -44.72
N VAL A 41 -1.76 33.00 -45.17
CA VAL A 41 -2.79 32.22 -44.51
C VAL A 41 -2.54 30.68 -44.68
N LEU A 42 -2.03 30.28 -45.86
CA LEU A 42 -1.67 28.86 -46.08
C LEU A 42 -0.46 28.41 -45.23
N LEU A 43 0.56 29.29 -45.08
CA LEU A 43 1.70 29.00 -44.20
C LEU A 43 1.30 28.93 -42.72
N ALA A 44 0.40 29.83 -42.28
CA ALA A 44 -0.13 29.79 -40.90
C ALA A 44 -1.01 28.54 -40.62
N ALA A 45 -1.79 28.09 -41.60
CA ALA A 45 -2.57 26.88 -41.51
C ALA A 45 -1.69 25.59 -41.48
N MET A 46 -0.57 25.56 -42.21
CA MET A 46 0.39 24.45 -42.14
C MET A 46 1.16 24.39 -40.83
N ALA A 47 1.41 25.53 -40.18
CA ALA A 47 2.04 25.57 -38.84
C ALA A 47 1.14 25.03 -37.73
N LEU A 48 -0.20 25.12 -37.90
CA LEU A 48 -1.19 24.57 -36.97
C LEU A 48 -1.42 23.05 -37.16
N LEU A 49 -0.97 22.47 -38.27
CA LEU A 49 -1.02 21.04 -38.58
C LEU A 49 0.30 20.31 -38.29
N ALA A 50 1.30 20.99 -37.72
CA ALA A 50 2.50 20.34 -37.26
C ALA A 50 2.05 19.32 -36.19
N PRO A 51 2.31 17.97 -36.36
CA PRO A 51 2.01 17.03 -35.33
C PRO A 51 2.71 17.50 -34.08
N ASN A 52 1.94 17.78 -33.02
CA ASN A 52 2.50 17.95 -31.68
C ASN A 52 3.26 16.65 -31.42
N SER A 53 4.56 16.63 -31.69
CA SER A 53 5.43 15.56 -31.26
C SER A 53 5.33 15.56 -29.74
N ALA A 54 4.34 14.84 -29.21
CA ALA A 54 4.33 14.50 -27.81
C ALA A 54 5.70 13.85 -27.58
N THR A 55 6.60 14.61 -26.99
CA THR A 55 7.91 14.13 -26.55
C THR A 55 7.56 12.93 -25.67
N ALA A 56 7.75 11.72 -26.19
CA ALA A 56 7.55 10.50 -25.42
C ALA A 56 8.40 10.71 -24.17
N ALA A 57 7.75 10.83 -23.02
CA ALA A 57 8.43 11.03 -21.76
C ALA A 57 9.52 9.97 -21.68
N GLU A 58 10.77 10.38 -21.45
CA GLU A 58 11.88 9.43 -21.35
C GLU A 58 11.51 8.32 -20.38
N PRO A 59 11.82 7.07 -20.74
CA PRO A 59 11.45 5.92 -19.92
C PRO A 59 12.08 6.05 -18.53
N PHE A 60 11.25 6.41 -17.55
CA PHE A 60 11.72 6.79 -16.20
C PHE A 60 12.45 5.65 -15.48
N TYR A 61 12.00 4.40 -15.66
CA TYR A 61 12.53 3.25 -14.92
C TYR A 61 13.79 2.64 -15.54
N LYS A 62 14.23 3.09 -16.73
CA LYS A 62 15.45 2.57 -17.37
C LYS A 62 16.67 2.75 -16.48
N GLY A 63 17.30 1.62 -16.13
CA GLY A 63 18.49 1.61 -15.26
C GLY A 63 18.23 2.04 -13.80
N LYS A 64 16.97 2.22 -13.38
CA LYS A 64 16.63 2.58 -12.00
C LYS A 64 16.56 1.36 -11.10
N THR A 65 16.76 1.62 -9.81
CA THR A 65 16.52 0.65 -8.74
C THR A 65 15.36 1.11 -7.88
N ILE A 66 14.33 0.27 -7.77
CA ILE A 66 13.21 0.46 -6.86
C ILE A 66 13.58 -0.17 -5.51
N LYS A 67 13.51 0.61 -4.44
CA LYS A 67 13.70 0.14 -3.07
C LYS A 67 12.36 -0.26 -2.47
N LEU A 68 12.22 -1.55 -2.17
CA LEU A 68 11.05 -2.11 -1.50
C LEU A 68 11.30 -2.17 0.01
N TYR A 69 10.73 -1.21 0.75
CA TYR A 69 10.87 -1.13 2.20
C TYR A 69 9.85 -2.01 2.91
N VAL A 70 10.32 -2.84 3.83
CA VAL A 70 9.47 -3.79 4.57
C VAL A 70 9.42 -3.39 6.03
N ALA A 71 8.22 -3.18 6.57
CA ALA A 71 7.98 -2.77 7.95
C ALA A 71 8.23 -3.89 8.98
N ALA A 72 8.78 -5.01 8.57
CA ALA A 72 9.11 -6.18 9.37
C ALA A 72 10.52 -6.68 9.07
N GLY A 73 11.04 -7.61 9.87
CA GLY A 73 12.27 -8.33 9.58
C GLY A 73 12.08 -9.44 8.54
N ALA A 74 13.18 -9.91 7.95
CA ALA A 74 13.20 -10.93 6.89
C ALA A 74 12.51 -12.26 7.27
N GLY A 75 12.65 -12.68 8.52
CA GLY A 75 12.15 -13.99 8.99
C GLY A 75 10.70 -14.04 9.49
N GLY A 76 9.87 -13.05 9.11
CA GLY A 76 8.43 -13.08 9.34
C GLY A 76 7.66 -13.31 8.03
N SER A 77 6.33 -13.33 8.09
CA SER A 77 5.50 -13.55 6.88
C SER A 77 5.66 -12.47 5.79
N TYR A 78 6.10 -11.28 6.14
CA TYR A 78 6.30 -10.19 5.17
C TYR A 78 7.56 -10.35 4.34
N GLY A 79 8.61 -10.99 4.90
CA GLY A 79 9.89 -11.18 4.21
C GLY A 79 9.79 -11.99 2.92
N PRO A 80 9.21 -13.21 2.96
CA PRO A 80 9.02 -14.03 1.77
C PRO A 80 8.20 -13.35 0.66
N TYR A 81 7.14 -12.60 1.03
CA TYR A 81 6.38 -11.81 0.03
C TYR A 81 7.23 -10.71 -0.60
N ALA A 82 8.03 -10.00 0.19
CA ALA A 82 8.90 -8.96 -0.32
C ALA A 82 9.96 -9.50 -1.27
N GLN A 83 10.58 -10.63 -0.93
CA GLN A 83 11.57 -11.29 -1.77
C GLN A 83 10.95 -11.75 -3.09
N LEU A 84 9.81 -12.46 -3.01
CA LEU A 84 9.12 -12.93 -4.20
C LEU A 84 8.65 -11.75 -5.08
N THR A 85 8.17 -10.67 -4.48
CA THR A 85 7.85 -9.43 -5.21
C THR A 85 9.08 -8.87 -5.91
N ALA A 86 10.22 -8.79 -5.23
CA ALA A 86 11.45 -8.25 -5.83
C ALA A 86 11.98 -9.12 -6.98
N GLU A 87 11.83 -10.44 -6.89
CA GLU A 87 12.21 -11.38 -7.93
C GLU A 87 11.35 -11.25 -9.21
N HIS A 88 10.06 -11.00 -9.05
CA HIS A 88 9.11 -11.06 -10.16
C HIS A 88 8.62 -9.69 -10.67
N LEU A 89 8.57 -8.65 -9.83
CA LEU A 89 8.02 -7.34 -10.19
C LEU A 89 8.73 -6.65 -11.38
N PRO A 90 10.07 -6.77 -11.58
CA PRO A 90 10.74 -6.12 -12.69
C PRO A 90 10.07 -6.35 -14.04
N ARG A 91 9.67 -7.59 -14.36
CA ARG A 91 9.06 -7.95 -15.66
C ARG A 91 7.63 -7.40 -15.86
N HIS A 92 7.01 -6.85 -14.81
CA HIS A 92 5.69 -6.22 -14.84
C HIS A 92 5.77 -4.69 -14.82
N LEU A 93 6.98 -4.14 -14.87
CA LEU A 93 7.22 -2.70 -14.94
C LEU A 93 7.93 -2.35 -16.25
N PRO A 94 7.69 -1.15 -16.80
CA PRO A 94 8.45 -0.67 -17.95
C PRO A 94 9.96 -0.76 -17.68
N GLU A 95 10.74 -1.12 -18.70
CA GLU A 95 12.20 -1.19 -18.72
C GLU A 95 12.84 -2.11 -17.66
N ASN A 96 12.07 -2.99 -17.03
CA ASN A 96 12.56 -3.98 -16.08
C ASN A 96 13.53 -3.43 -15.01
N PRO A 97 13.11 -2.45 -14.18
CA PRO A 97 13.99 -1.89 -13.16
C PRO A 97 14.39 -2.93 -12.12
N THR A 98 15.58 -2.80 -11.56
CA THR A 98 15.99 -3.64 -10.43
C THR A 98 15.11 -3.35 -9.19
N VAL A 99 14.65 -4.39 -8.49
CA VAL A 99 13.92 -4.23 -7.22
C VAL A 99 14.75 -4.81 -6.07
N VAL A 100 15.03 -3.99 -5.04
CA VAL A 100 15.87 -4.38 -3.89
C VAL A 100 15.08 -4.25 -2.60
N VAL A 101 15.10 -5.31 -1.78
CA VAL A 101 14.38 -5.35 -0.50
C VAL A 101 15.21 -4.70 0.60
N HIS A 102 14.59 -3.77 1.34
CA HIS A 102 15.16 -3.10 2.51
C HIS A 102 14.28 -3.35 3.74
N TYR A 103 14.77 -4.09 4.72
CA TYR A 103 14.04 -4.35 5.96
C TYR A 103 14.23 -3.21 6.97
N LEU A 104 13.11 -2.60 7.41
CA LEU A 104 13.09 -1.53 8.42
C LEU A 104 12.18 -1.91 9.62
N PRO A 105 12.52 -2.97 10.37
CA PRO A 105 11.76 -3.35 11.54
C PRO A 105 11.88 -2.30 12.66
N GLY A 106 10.88 -2.26 13.53
CA GLY A 106 10.90 -1.45 14.75
C GLY A 106 9.60 -0.71 15.02
N ALA A 107 9.34 -0.47 16.29
CA ALA A 107 8.16 0.22 16.81
C ALA A 107 6.82 -0.34 16.26
N GLY A 108 6.74 -1.67 16.06
CA GLY A 108 5.54 -2.29 15.47
C GLY A 108 5.22 -1.84 14.05
N GLY A 109 6.24 -1.53 13.24
CA GLY A 109 6.13 -1.06 11.85
C GLY A 109 6.11 0.46 11.69
N ALA A 110 5.97 1.23 12.76
CA ALA A 110 5.92 2.69 12.68
C ALA A 110 7.23 3.30 12.14
N LYS A 111 8.40 2.66 12.37
CA LYS A 111 9.68 3.11 11.83
C LYS A 111 9.65 3.17 10.29
N ALA A 112 9.22 2.12 9.65
CA ALA A 112 9.15 2.06 8.18
C ALA A 112 8.09 3.00 7.63
N ALA A 113 6.91 3.09 8.25
CA ALA A 113 5.85 4.00 7.85
C ALA A 113 6.29 5.47 7.93
N ASN A 114 6.92 5.87 9.04
CA ASN A 114 7.49 7.21 9.20
C ASN A 114 8.57 7.51 8.17
N TYR A 115 9.45 6.55 7.88
CA TYR A 115 10.51 6.70 6.87
C TYR A 115 9.93 6.90 5.48
N LEU A 116 9.04 6.03 5.06
CA LEU A 116 8.38 6.12 3.75
C LEU A 116 7.64 7.45 3.57
N TYR A 117 6.97 7.90 4.61
CA TYR A 117 6.18 9.12 4.56
C TYR A 117 7.03 10.39 4.45
N ASN A 118 8.11 10.48 5.25
CA ASN A 118 8.86 11.73 5.45
C ASN A 118 10.20 11.78 4.72
N VAL A 119 10.85 10.63 4.46
CA VAL A 119 12.27 10.55 4.08
C VAL A 119 12.50 9.88 2.72
N ALA A 120 11.72 8.83 2.40
CA ALA A 120 11.91 8.07 1.16
C ALA A 120 11.75 8.95 -0.09
N PRO A 121 12.46 8.66 -1.18
CA PRO A 121 12.28 9.35 -2.47
C PRO A 121 10.81 9.35 -2.90
N LYS A 122 10.36 10.48 -3.45
CA LYS A 122 8.98 10.69 -3.92
C LYS A 122 8.88 10.66 -5.43
N ASP A 123 9.82 10.01 -6.07
CA ASP A 123 9.94 9.93 -7.53
C ASP A 123 9.42 8.61 -8.14
N GLY A 124 8.90 7.70 -7.35
CA GLY A 124 8.45 6.37 -7.77
C GLY A 124 9.51 5.27 -7.59
N THR A 125 10.73 5.57 -7.13
CA THR A 125 11.78 4.58 -6.85
C THR A 125 11.72 4.00 -5.44
N ALA A 126 10.73 4.37 -4.63
CA ALA A 126 10.51 3.84 -3.29
C ALA A 126 9.07 3.36 -3.15
N ILE A 127 8.90 2.11 -2.73
CA ILE A 127 7.62 1.51 -2.34
C ILE A 127 7.78 0.82 -1.00
N GLY A 128 6.68 0.53 -0.32
CA GLY A 128 6.72 -0.13 0.98
C GLY A 128 5.66 -1.19 1.15
N ILE A 129 6.00 -2.23 1.92
CA ILE A 129 5.02 -3.16 2.51
C ILE A 129 4.85 -2.80 3.96
N LEU A 130 3.68 -2.24 4.30
CA LEU A 130 3.37 -1.78 5.65
C LEU A 130 2.56 -2.82 6.44
N LEU A 131 2.65 -2.76 7.76
CA LEU A 131 1.89 -3.65 8.62
C LEU A 131 0.41 -3.27 8.63
N LYS A 132 -0.46 -4.26 8.74
CA LYS A 132 -1.93 -4.14 8.65
C LYS A 132 -2.59 -3.14 9.63
N TYR A 133 -1.92 -2.80 10.73
CA TYR A 133 -2.45 -1.84 11.72
C TYR A 133 -2.06 -0.38 11.49
N ILE A 134 -1.54 -0.01 10.33
CA ILE A 134 -1.12 1.37 10.03
C ILE A 134 -2.26 2.40 10.22
N VAL A 135 -3.47 2.07 9.77
CA VAL A 135 -4.67 2.91 9.91
C VAL A 135 -5.15 2.92 11.35
N VAL A 136 -5.34 1.74 11.94
CA VAL A 136 -5.78 1.57 13.33
C VAL A 136 -4.88 2.34 14.31
N ASN A 137 -3.57 2.24 14.15
CA ASN A 137 -2.62 2.97 15.00
C ASN A 137 -2.78 4.50 14.90
N LYS A 138 -3.12 5.02 13.73
CA LYS A 138 -3.37 6.46 13.55
C LYS A 138 -4.64 6.89 14.24
N VAL A 139 -5.73 6.14 14.12
CA VAL A 139 -7.00 6.39 14.83
C VAL A 139 -6.78 6.37 16.36
N LEU A 140 -5.97 5.45 16.85
CA LEU A 140 -5.61 5.38 18.27
C LEU A 140 -4.66 6.50 18.73
N ASN A 141 -4.29 7.41 17.85
CA ASN A 141 -3.40 8.55 18.12
C ASN A 141 -2.12 8.17 18.90
N ARG A 142 -1.49 7.07 18.53
CA ARG A 142 -0.29 6.56 19.21
C ARG A 142 0.88 7.52 19.04
N LYS A 143 1.59 7.80 20.14
CA LYS A 143 2.79 8.65 20.13
C LYS A 143 3.86 8.12 19.18
N GLY A 144 4.57 9.02 18.49
CA GLY A 144 5.68 8.69 17.59
C GLY A 144 5.26 8.35 16.14
N LEU A 145 3.97 8.44 15.81
CA LEU A 145 3.48 8.29 14.43
C LEU A 145 3.54 9.64 13.72
N ARG A 146 4.42 9.72 12.73
CA ARG A 146 4.67 10.92 11.91
C ARG A 146 4.22 10.71 10.48
N TYR A 147 3.13 9.99 10.28
CA TYR A 147 2.52 9.73 8.98
C TYR A 147 1.00 9.92 9.04
N ASP A 148 0.42 10.18 7.90
CA ASP A 148 -1.02 10.16 7.68
C ASP A 148 -1.35 9.04 6.69
N PRO A 149 -2.04 7.97 7.10
CA PRO A 149 -2.34 6.86 6.20
C PRO A 149 -3.19 7.27 4.99
N ALA A 150 -4.04 8.29 5.13
CA ALA A 150 -4.87 8.80 4.02
C ALA A 150 -4.04 9.45 2.89
N LYS A 151 -2.80 9.87 3.17
CA LYS A 151 -1.93 10.53 2.19
C LYS A 151 -0.97 9.60 1.49
N PHE A 152 -0.84 8.34 1.90
CA PHE A 152 -0.08 7.37 1.13
C PHE A 152 -0.77 7.08 -0.21
N ASN A 153 0.02 6.81 -1.23
CA ASN A 153 -0.50 6.22 -2.44
C ASN A 153 -0.66 4.71 -2.21
N TRP A 154 -1.89 4.26 -2.02
CA TRP A 154 -2.22 2.85 -1.83
C TRP A 154 -2.18 2.15 -3.18
N LEU A 155 -1.27 1.19 -3.37
CA LEU A 155 -1.03 0.53 -4.66
C LEU A 155 -1.88 -0.74 -4.78
N VAL A 156 -1.71 -1.67 -3.84
CA VAL A 156 -2.37 -2.98 -3.88
C VAL A 156 -2.30 -3.63 -2.50
N SER A 157 -3.21 -4.56 -2.21
CA SER A 157 -3.03 -5.55 -1.14
C SER A 157 -2.81 -6.93 -1.76
N ALA A 158 -1.79 -7.64 -1.30
CA ALA A 158 -1.51 -9.03 -1.71
C ALA A 158 -2.47 -10.05 -1.09
N GLY A 159 -3.33 -9.61 -0.19
CA GLY A 159 -4.38 -10.42 0.43
C GLY A 159 -4.49 -10.24 1.93
N PRO A 160 -5.60 -10.70 2.51
CA PRO A 160 -5.88 -10.59 3.94
C PRO A 160 -4.86 -11.36 4.77
N ILE A 161 -4.71 -10.97 6.02
CA ILE A 161 -3.87 -11.67 7.00
C ILE A 161 -4.74 -12.14 8.14
N ASN A 162 -5.01 -13.43 8.23
CA ASN A 162 -5.53 -13.98 9.47
C ASN A 162 -4.38 -14.32 10.41
N SER A 163 -4.48 -13.90 11.65
CA SER A 163 -3.45 -14.12 12.66
C SER A 163 -4.01 -14.86 13.85
N VAL A 164 -3.13 -15.57 14.53
CA VAL A 164 -3.46 -16.37 15.69
C VAL A 164 -2.63 -15.91 16.89
N LEU A 165 -3.26 -15.84 18.07
CA LEU A 165 -2.52 -15.91 19.32
C LEU A 165 -2.25 -17.38 19.62
N HIS A 166 -0.98 -17.73 19.73
CA HIS A 166 -0.57 -19.09 20.04
C HIS A 166 0.39 -19.12 21.23
N ILE A 167 0.28 -20.18 21.99
CA ILE A 167 1.02 -20.43 23.22
C ILE A 167 1.87 -21.69 23.01
N TRP A 168 3.07 -21.71 23.57
CA TRP A 168 3.95 -22.88 23.56
C TRP A 168 3.30 -24.03 24.34
N GLY A 169 3.34 -25.26 23.80
CA GLY A 169 2.63 -26.41 24.36
C GLY A 169 3.05 -26.80 25.77
N GLN A 170 4.26 -26.40 26.19
CA GLN A 170 4.80 -26.62 27.55
C GLN A 170 4.57 -25.42 28.49
N ALA A 171 3.81 -24.41 28.09
CA ALA A 171 3.50 -23.29 28.95
C ALA A 171 2.54 -23.70 30.10
N PRO A 172 2.49 -22.93 31.19
CA PRO A 172 1.63 -23.26 32.36
C PRO A 172 0.15 -23.36 32.05
N ALA A 173 -0.30 -22.75 30.93
CA ALA A 173 -1.66 -22.91 30.43
C ALA A 173 -1.67 -22.73 28.88
N THR A 174 -2.50 -23.52 28.20
CA THR A 174 -2.56 -23.62 26.74
C THR A 174 -3.98 -23.41 26.18
N SER A 175 -4.89 -22.89 26.99
CA SER A 175 -6.28 -22.61 26.61
C SER A 175 -6.66 -21.17 26.97
N LEU A 176 -7.75 -20.65 26.38
CA LEU A 176 -8.32 -19.35 26.73
C LEU A 176 -8.70 -19.29 28.21
N GLU A 177 -9.36 -20.35 28.73
CA GLU A 177 -9.76 -20.43 30.12
C GLU A 177 -8.55 -20.47 31.06
N GLY A 178 -7.51 -21.22 30.69
CA GLY A 178 -6.24 -21.24 31.42
C GLY A 178 -5.55 -19.86 31.42
N ALA A 179 -5.61 -19.13 30.32
CA ALA A 179 -5.05 -17.77 30.20
C ALA A 179 -5.80 -16.72 31.05
N ARG A 180 -7.06 -16.98 31.43
CA ARG A 180 -7.81 -16.16 32.40
C ARG A 180 -7.34 -16.37 33.84
N LYS A 181 -6.88 -17.55 34.16
CA LYS A 181 -6.48 -17.95 35.52
C LYS A 181 -4.98 -17.81 35.78
N THR A 182 -4.16 -18.01 34.74
CA THR A 182 -2.71 -18.06 34.85
C THR A 182 -2.05 -16.88 34.10
N VAL A 183 -1.05 -16.26 34.71
CA VAL A 183 -0.26 -15.25 34.03
C VAL A 183 0.65 -15.90 32.99
N LEU A 184 0.48 -15.51 31.71
CA LEU A 184 1.31 -15.98 30.62
C LEU A 184 2.12 -14.81 30.03
N VAL A 185 3.42 -14.99 29.92
CA VAL A 185 4.30 -13.99 29.32
C VAL A 185 4.23 -14.11 27.81
N VAL A 186 3.85 -13.04 27.12
CA VAL A 186 3.79 -13.00 25.66
C VAL A 186 4.70 -11.94 25.09
N GLY A 187 5.40 -12.27 24.02
CA GLY A 187 6.40 -11.37 23.42
C GLY A 187 5.82 -10.46 22.35
N SER A 188 6.37 -9.25 22.26
CA SER A 188 5.93 -8.24 21.30
C SER A 188 7.08 -7.48 20.63
N THR A 189 6.87 -7.16 19.35
CA THR A 189 7.80 -6.34 18.54
C THR A 189 7.58 -4.83 18.73
N GLY A 190 6.57 -4.42 19.51
CA GLY A 190 6.28 -3.02 19.80
C GLY A 190 4.79 -2.74 19.93
N LYS A 191 4.46 -1.62 20.60
CA LYS A 191 3.08 -1.27 20.96
C LYS A 191 2.13 -1.07 19.77
N SER A 192 2.65 -0.77 18.59
CA SER A 192 1.86 -0.59 17.35
C SER A 192 1.67 -1.89 16.55
N SER A 193 2.20 -3.02 17.02
CA SER A 193 2.08 -4.30 16.34
C SER A 193 0.97 -5.16 16.92
N GLU A 194 0.51 -6.10 16.10
CA GLU A 194 -0.42 -7.14 16.49
C GLU A 194 0.02 -7.94 17.72
N THR A 195 1.32 -8.21 17.82
CA THR A 195 1.91 -8.94 18.95
C THR A 195 1.68 -8.25 20.30
N PHE A 196 1.39 -6.95 20.31
CA PHE A 196 0.99 -6.18 21.50
C PHE A 196 -0.52 -6.01 21.57
N ILE A 197 -1.14 -5.63 20.45
CA ILE A 197 -2.56 -5.25 20.40
C ILE A 197 -3.45 -6.42 20.79
N THR A 198 -3.24 -7.60 20.17
CA THR A 198 -4.10 -8.78 20.38
C THR A 198 -4.14 -9.22 21.85
N PRO A 199 -3.00 -9.51 22.52
CA PRO A 199 -3.07 -9.92 23.92
C PRO A 199 -3.57 -8.82 24.86
N THR A 200 -3.33 -7.55 24.55
CA THR A 200 -3.86 -6.43 25.33
C THR A 200 -5.39 -6.35 25.25
N LEU A 201 -5.95 -6.50 24.04
CA LEU A 201 -7.40 -6.56 23.85
C LEU A 201 -8.01 -7.77 24.58
N MET A 202 -7.39 -8.92 24.49
CA MET A 202 -7.88 -10.12 25.19
C MET A 202 -7.85 -9.91 26.71
N ASN A 203 -6.84 -9.24 27.24
CA ASN A 203 -6.83 -8.90 28.67
C ASN A 203 -8.02 -7.99 29.03
N ALA A 204 -8.24 -6.93 28.26
CA ALA A 204 -9.28 -5.95 28.55
C ALA A 204 -10.70 -6.52 28.38
N LEU A 205 -10.93 -7.27 27.29
CA LEU A 205 -12.27 -7.68 26.88
C LEU A 205 -12.62 -9.11 27.29
N LEU A 206 -11.64 -10.00 27.46
CA LEU A 206 -11.88 -11.42 27.77
C LEU A 206 -11.37 -11.81 29.18
N GLY A 207 -10.72 -10.89 29.89
CA GLY A 207 -10.21 -11.14 31.24
C GLY A 207 -9.00 -12.07 31.27
N THR A 208 -8.25 -12.18 30.19
CA THR A 208 -6.99 -12.95 30.17
C THR A 208 -5.89 -12.21 30.94
N ARG A 209 -4.84 -12.93 31.34
CA ARG A 209 -3.75 -12.42 32.17
C ARG A 209 -2.40 -12.47 31.44
N PHE A 210 -2.36 -11.94 30.20
CA PHE A 210 -1.13 -11.85 29.45
C PHE A 210 -0.24 -10.72 29.95
N LYS A 211 1.02 -11.05 30.33
CA LYS A 211 2.08 -10.06 30.57
C LYS A 211 2.82 -9.84 29.27
N VAL A 212 2.61 -8.69 28.62
CA VAL A 212 3.20 -8.38 27.31
C VAL A 212 4.58 -7.76 27.48
N VAL A 213 5.62 -8.44 26.98
CA VAL A 213 7.02 -7.97 26.98
C VAL A 213 7.38 -7.46 25.59
N THR A 214 7.75 -6.18 25.49
CA THR A 214 8.12 -5.52 24.24
C THR A 214 9.64 -5.47 24.02
N GLY A 215 10.07 -5.14 22.79
CA GLY A 215 11.48 -4.93 22.47
C GLY A 215 12.10 -5.99 21.55
N TYR A 216 11.38 -7.02 21.19
CA TYR A 216 11.85 -8.02 20.24
C TYR A 216 11.95 -7.42 18.83
N LYS A 217 13.09 -7.71 18.14
CA LYS A 217 13.39 -7.12 16.81
C LYS A 217 12.57 -7.71 15.66
N GLY A 218 11.81 -8.79 15.89
CA GLY A 218 10.97 -9.42 14.86
C GLY A 218 10.52 -10.84 15.25
N MET A 219 9.79 -11.49 14.35
CA MET A 219 9.25 -12.84 14.57
C MET A 219 10.33 -13.91 14.87
N PRO A 220 11.53 -13.89 14.26
CA PRO A 220 12.57 -14.86 14.63
C PRO A 220 13.01 -14.75 16.08
N SER A 221 13.24 -13.54 16.61
CA SER A 221 13.63 -13.35 18.01
C SER A 221 12.54 -13.79 18.99
N LEU A 222 11.27 -13.55 18.65
CA LEU A 222 10.13 -14.06 19.41
C LEU A 222 10.07 -15.60 19.39
N ALA A 223 10.33 -16.21 18.23
CA ALA A 223 10.36 -17.68 18.12
C ALA A 223 11.48 -18.29 18.98
N THR A 224 12.67 -17.71 18.95
CA THR A 224 13.78 -18.14 19.80
C THR A 224 13.44 -18.02 21.27
N ALA A 225 12.86 -16.90 21.70
CA ALA A 225 12.44 -16.68 23.09
C ALA A 225 11.37 -17.69 23.57
N MET A 226 10.43 -18.09 22.68
CA MET A 226 9.46 -19.13 22.98
C MET A 226 10.13 -20.49 23.21
N VAL A 227 11.04 -20.89 22.31
CA VAL A 227 11.76 -22.17 22.41
C VAL A 227 12.64 -22.23 23.69
N ARG A 228 13.19 -21.07 24.10
CA ARG A 228 13.98 -20.96 25.33
C ARG A 228 13.17 -20.86 26.61
N GLY A 229 11.82 -20.76 26.48
CA GLY A 229 10.95 -20.57 27.64
C GLY A 229 10.96 -19.16 28.25
N GLU A 230 11.59 -18.18 27.59
CA GLU A 230 11.61 -16.78 28.05
C GLU A 230 10.24 -16.14 27.95
N ILE A 231 9.43 -16.55 26.97
CA ILE A 231 8.04 -16.17 26.78
C ILE A 231 7.19 -17.41 26.47
N ASN A 232 5.93 -17.38 26.88
CA ASN A 232 4.99 -18.48 26.68
C ASN A 232 4.30 -18.44 25.31
N GLY A 233 4.21 -17.27 24.65
CA GLY A 233 3.49 -17.16 23.38
C GLY A 233 3.65 -15.83 22.68
N ARG A 234 2.93 -15.71 21.56
CA ARG A 234 2.86 -14.50 20.74
C ARG A 234 1.66 -14.54 19.80
N ALA A 235 1.27 -13.38 19.28
CA ALA A 235 0.40 -13.29 18.10
C ALA A 235 1.25 -13.27 16.81
N SER A 236 0.79 -13.94 15.76
CA SER A 236 1.42 -13.89 14.43
C SER A 236 0.46 -14.34 13.33
N SER A 237 0.72 -13.94 12.08
CA SER A 237 -0.05 -14.44 10.95
C SER A 237 0.05 -15.97 10.83
N TRP A 238 -1.06 -16.62 10.52
CA TRP A 238 -1.11 -18.06 10.42
C TRP A 238 -0.25 -18.63 9.30
N ASP A 239 -0.31 -18.01 8.12
CA ASP A 239 0.55 -18.36 7.00
C ASP A 239 2.04 -18.16 7.31
N GLY A 240 2.38 -17.14 8.10
CA GLY A 240 3.73 -16.94 8.60
C GLY A 240 4.20 -18.04 9.57
N VAL A 241 3.31 -18.59 10.40
CA VAL A 241 3.62 -19.77 11.23
C VAL A 241 3.84 -20.98 10.35
N LYS A 242 2.91 -21.26 9.41
CA LYS A 242 3.01 -22.42 8.51
C LYS A 242 4.28 -22.40 7.65
N SER A 243 4.68 -21.24 7.16
CA SER A 243 5.84 -21.11 6.28
C SER A 243 7.17 -21.11 7.03
N SER A 244 7.26 -20.43 8.19
CA SER A 244 8.52 -20.28 8.92
C SER A 244 8.78 -21.32 10.00
N LYS A 245 7.73 -21.97 10.50
CA LYS A 245 7.76 -22.96 11.58
C LYS A 245 6.79 -24.14 11.31
N PRO A 246 6.92 -24.83 10.17
CA PRO A 246 6.02 -25.91 9.80
C PRO A 246 6.05 -27.08 10.81
N ASP A 247 7.19 -27.28 11.47
CA ASP A 247 7.37 -28.26 12.54
C ASP A 247 6.53 -27.94 13.78
N TRP A 248 6.28 -26.67 14.10
CA TRP A 248 5.43 -26.31 15.24
C TRP A 248 3.96 -26.71 15.03
N VAL A 249 3.51 -26.61 13.78
CA VAL A 249 2.14 -26.99 13.41
C VAL A 249 2.02 -28.51 13.31
N ARG A 250 2.93 -29.17 12.56
CA ARG A 250 2.91 -30.61 12.34
C ARG A 250 3.00 -31.40 13.65
N ASP A 251 3.94 -31.00 14.51
CA ASP A 251 4.24 -31.69 15.76
C ASP A 251 3.42 -31.15 16.94
N LYS A 252 2.41 -30.31 16.68
CA LYS A 252 1.52 -29.72 17.70
C LYS A 252 2.27 -29.06 18.86
N LYS A 253 3.40 -28.41 18.59
CA LYS A 253 4.24 -27.72 19.61
C LYS A 253 3.60 -26.46 20.17
N ILE A 254 2.57 -25.94 19.52
CA ILE A 254 1.84 -24.73 19.91
C ILE A 254 0.34 -25.03 20.05
N ALA A 255 -0.29 -24.38 21.03
CA ALA A 255 -1.73 -24.32 21.17
C ALA A 255 -2.27 -23.00 20.61
N LEU A 256 -3.31 -23.05 19.79
CA LEU A 256 -3.95 -21.90 19.18
C LEU A 256 -5.11 -21.42 20.07
N ILE A 257 -5.06 -20.17 20.52
CA ILE A 257 -6.02 -19.65 21.52
C ILE A 257 -7.19 -18.94 20.81
N ALA A 258 -6.89 -18.07 19.85
CA ALA A 258 -7.91 -17.34 19.09
C ALA A 258 -7.30 -16.83 17.78
N GLN A 259 -8.17 -16.63 16.77
CA GLN A 259 -7.81 -15.97 15.52
C GLN A 259 -8.39 -14.55 15.45
N SER A 260 -7.64 -13.60 14.84
CA SER A 260 -7.99 -12.17 14.82
C SER A 260 -8.65 -11.71 13.52
N GLY A 261 -8.78 -12.59 12.51
CA GLY A 261 -9.48 -12.25 11.27
C GLY A 261 -10.99 -12.10 11.48
N LEU A 262 -11.64 -11.27 10.67
CA LEU A 262 -13.11 -11.15 10.68
C LEU A 262 -13.78 -12.38 10.06
N GLU A 263 -13.09 -13.03 9.11
CA GLU A 263 -13.51 -14.30 8.52
C GLU A 263 -12.70 -15.43 9.13
N LYS A 264 -13.31 -16.59 9.29
CA LYS A 264 -12.59 -17.81 9.70
C LYS A 264 -11.60 -18.21 8.61
N ASN A 265 -10.43 -18.64 9.02
CA ASN A 265 -9.47 -19.26 8.11
C ASN A 265 -9.81 -20.75 7.97
N ASP A 266 -9.71 -21.29 6.75
CA ASP A 266 -10.08 -22.67 6.44
C ASP A 266 -9.28 -23.70 7.26
N ASP A 267 -8.02 -23.40 7.55
CA ASP A 267 -7.18 -24.27 8.40
C ASP A 267 -7.50 -24.17 9.91
N LEU A 268 -8.35 -23.23 10.33
CA LEU A 268 -8.55 -22.83 11.73
C LEU A 268 -10.03 -22.92 12.15
N GLN A 269 -10.76 -23.89 11.63
CA GLN A 269 -12.22 -24.00 11.88
C GLN A 269 -12.54 -24.18 13.37
N ASP A 270 -11.68 -24.87 14.12
CA ASP A 270 -11.85 -25.13 15.56
C ASP A 270 -11.28 -24.01 16.45
N VAL A 271 -10.60 -22.99 15.87
CA VAL A 271 -10.03 -21.86 16.61
C VAL A 271 -11.04 -20.72 16.61
N PRO A 272 -11.52 -20.23 17.76
CA PRO A 272 -12.52 -19.16 17.79
C PRO A 272 -11.94 -17.85 17.25
N ARG A 273 -12.76 -17.06 16.54
CA ARG A 273 -12.41 -15.68 16.22
C ARG A 273 -12.58 -14.82 17.47
N LEU A 274 -11.76 -13.77 17.60
CA LEU A 274 -11.93 -12.82 18.70
C LEU A 274 -13.34 -12.21 18.74
N VAL A 275 -13.93 -11.94 17.57
CA VAL A 275 -15.27 -11.38 17.46
C VAL A 275 -16.35 -12.35 17.99
N ASP A 276 -16.14 -13.67 17.87
CA ASP A 276 -17.05 -14.68 18.40
C ASP A 276 -16.98 -14.82 19.94
N LEU A 277 -15.89 -14.32 20.53
CA LEU A 277 -15.66 -14.33 21.98
C LEU A 277 -16.18 -13.07 22.69
N ALA A 278 -16.76 -12.13 21.96
CA ALA A 278 -17.30 -10.89 22.51
C ALA A 278 -18.41 -11.17 23.51
N ARG A 279 -18.40 -10.48 24.65
CA ARG A 279 -19.37 -10.65 25.75
C ARG A 279 -20.60 -9.75 25.60
N ASN A 280 -20.49 -8.70 24.78
CA ASN A 280 -21.53 -7.73 24.48
C ASN A 280 -21.21 -7.02 23.15
N ASP A 281 -22.11 -6.16 22.67
CA ASP A 281 -21.96 -5.46 21.38
C ASP A 281 -20.78 -4.48 21.38
N ALA A 282 -20.46 -3.84 22.49
CA ALA A 282 -19.31 -2.94 22.57
C ALA A 282 -17.98 -3.69 22.41
N ASP A 283 -17.84 -4.85 23.07
CA ASP A 283 -16.70 -5.76 22.91
C ASP A 283 -16.60 -6.22 21.44
N ARG A 284 -17.74 -6.58 20.83
CA ARG A 284 -17.82 -7.01 19.41
C ARG A 284 -17.32 -5.92 18.48
N GLN A 285 -17.81 -4.69 18.60
CA GLN A 285 -17.39 -3.56 17.79
C GLN A 285 -15.90 -3.28 17.91
N LEU A 286 -15.33 -3.41 19.12
CA LEU A 286 -13.88 -3.26 19.31
C LEU A 286 -13.11 -4.38 18.61
N PHE A 287 -13.53 -5.62 18.70
CA PHE A 287 -12.87 -6.72 17.98
C PHE A 287 -13.00 -6.56 16.47
N GLU A 288 -14.14 -6.10 15.94
CA GLU A 288 -14.33 -5.78 14.53
C GLU A 288 -13.42 -4.65 14.07
N PHE A 289 -13.35 -3.55 14.82
CA PHE A 289 -12.45 -2.43 14.52
C PHE A 289 -10.99 -2.88 14.44
N PHE A 290 -10.51 -3.64 15.41
CA PHE A 290 -9.14 -4.16 15.37
C PHE A 290 -8.97 -5.26 14.33
N GLY A 291 -9.99 -6.06 14.08
CA GLY A 291 -10.02 -7.11 13.05
C GLY A 291 -9.99 -6.55 11.63
N SER A 292 -10.48 -5.32 11.39
CA SER A 292 -10.50 -4.66 10.08
C SER A 292 -9.09 -4.56 9.45
N GLY A 293 -8.05 -4.39 10.25
CA GLY A 293 -6.67 -4.43 9.78
C GLY A 293 -6.30 -5.75 9.09
N SER A 294 -6.96 -6.85 9.44
CA SER A 294 -6.75 -8.15 8.80
C SER A 294 -7.22 -8.18 7.36
N THR A 295 -8.29 -7.45 7.04
CA THR A 295 -8.84 -7.30 5.68
C THR A 295 -7.90 -6.50 4.79
N LEU A 296 -7.24 -5.47 5.33
CA LEU A 296 -6.20 -4.71 4.61
C LEU A 296 -5.00 -5.61 4.25
N GLY A 297 -4.63 -6.48 5.15
CA GLY A 297 -3.62 -7.51 4.91
C GLY A 297 -2.22 -6.95 4.62
N ARG A 298 -1.61 -7.43 3.53
CA ARG A 298 -0.26 -7.02 3.09
C ARG A 298 -0.37 -5.91 2.06
N ILE A 299 -0.37 -4.68 2.56
CA ILE A 299 -0.53 -3.47 1.78
C ILE A 299 0.80 -2.99 1.21
N TYR A 300 0.79 -2.73 -0.10
CA TYR A 300 1.85 -2.03 -0.80
C TYR A 300 1.46 -0.57 -0.97
N VAL A 301 2.36 0.31 -0.64
CA VAL A 301 2.16 1.76 -0.74
C VAL A 301 3.36 2.45 -1.36
N ALA A 302 3.12 3.60 -2.00
CA ALA A 302 4.16 4.56 -2.33
C ALA A 302 4.06 5.79 -1.42
N PRO A 303 5.17 6.53 -1.21
CA PRO A 303 5.17 7.78 -0.45
C PRO A 303 4.15 8.79 -0.97
N PRO A 304 3.65 9.71 -0.14
CA PRO A 304 2.88 10.85 -0.63
C PRO A 304 3.75 11.76 -1.52
N GLY A 305 3.14 12.32 -2.57
CA GLY A 305 3.83 13.22 -3.50
C GLY A 305 4.55 12.52 -4.66
N VAL A 306 4.44 11.21 -4.81
CA VAL A 306 4.86 10.50 -6.03
C VAL A 306 3.94 10.93 -7.19
N PRO A 307 4.47 11.26 -8.40
CA PRO A 307 3.67 11.57 -9.58
C PRO A 307 2.65 10.48 -9.92
N GLN A 308 1.44 10.86 -10.30
CA GLN A 308 0.32 9.93 -10.45
C GLN A 308 0.50 8.93 -11.59
N ASP A 309 1.21 9.29 -12.66
CA ASP A 309 1.63 8.38 -13.71
C ASP A 309 2.48 7.23 -13.18
N ARG A 310 3.42 7.51 -12.28
CA ARG A 310 4.27 6.52 -11.63
C ARG A 310 3.53 5.69 -10.60
N VAL A 311 2.60 6.31 -9.85
CA VAL A 311 1.69 5.58 -8.95
C VAL A 311 0.89 4.56 -9.74
N LYS A 312 0.35 4.97 -10.91
CA LYS A 312 -0.40 4.07 -11.79
C LYS A 312 0.46 2.93 -12.31
N ILE A 313 1.66 3.23 -12.82
CA ILE A 313 2.60 2.19 -13.31
C ILE A 313 2.92 1.16 -12.20
N LEU A 314 3.22 1.63 -10.99
CA LEU A 314 3.52 0.75 -9.85
C LEU A 314 2.30 -0.09 -9.42
N SER A 315 1.12 0.52 -9.40
CA SER A 315 -0.12 -0.17 -9.03
C SER A 315 -0.50 -1.24 -10.05
N ASP A 316 -0.46 -0.90 -11.35
CA ASP A 316 -0.76 -1.83 -12.42
C ASP A 316 0.25 -2.98 -12.48
N GLY A 317 1.54 -2.67 -12.33
CA GLY A 317 2.61 -3.67 -12.30
C GLY A 317 2.47 -4.64 -11.12
N LEU A 318 2.14 -4.15 -9.93
CA LEU A 318 1.87 -4.99 -8.77
C LEU A 318 0.58 -5.81 -8.93
N ALA A 319 -0.47 -5.23 -9.51
CA ALA A 319 -1.71 -5.95 -9.78
C ALA A 319 -1.52 -7.06 -10.83
N ALA A 320 -0.70 -6.82 -11.85
CA ALA A 320 -0.32 -7.83 -12.85
C ALA A 320 0.54 -8.93 -12.23
N LEU A 321 1.55 -8.55 -11.41
CA LEU A 321 2.40 -9.47 -10.68
C LEU A 321 1.59 -10.50 -9.87
N PHE A 322 0.62 -10.04 -9.06
CA PHE A 322 -0.16 -10.93 -8.20
C PHE A 322 -1.18 -11.80 -8.94
N ARG A 323 -1.27 -11.67 -10.27
CA ARG A 323 -2.05 -12.56 -11.16
C ARG A 323 -1.16 -13.41 -12.07
N ASP A 324 0.15 -13.18 -12.06
CA ASP A 324 1.11 -13.91 -12.88
C ASP A 324 1.19 -15.39 -12.43
N PRO A 325 0.91 -16.36 -13.31
CA PRO A 325 0.98 -17.78 -12.96
C PRO A 325 2.34 -18.23 -12.41
N ALA A 326 3.44 -17.65 -12.88
CA ALA A 326 4.78 -17.99 -12.41
C ALA A 326 5.00 -17.49 -10.98
N PHE A 327 4.53 -16.27 -10.67
CA PHE A 327 4.54 -15.75 -9.30
C PHE A 327 3.66 -16.60 -8.37
N LEU A 328 2.44 -16.95 -8.78
CA LEU A 328 1.50 -17.73 -7.98
C LEU A 328 2.05 -19.13 -7.69
N LYS A 329 2.67 -19.77 -8.68
CA LYS A 329 3.33 -21.08 -8.52
C LYS A 329 4.48 -21.03 -7.49
N ASP A 330 5.29 -19.97 -7.52
CA ASP A 330 6.39 -19.81 -6.56
C ASP A 330 5.89 -19.38 -5.17
N ALA A 331 4.78 -18.62 -5.10
CA ALA A 331 4.09 -18.31 -3.85
C ALA A 331 3.56 -19.60 -3.17
N GLU A 332 2.92 -20.48 -3.94
CA GLU A 332 2.42 -21.76 -3.45
C GLU A 332 3.54 -22.65 -2.89
N LYS A 333 4.66 -22.79 -3.61
CA LYS A 333 5.85 -23.51 -3.12
C LYS A 333 6.35 -22.99 -1.77
N ARG A 334 6.26 -21.66 -1.56
CA ARG A 334 6.64 -20.99 -0.30
C ARG A 334 5.50 -20.95 0.72
N LYS A 335 4.35 -21.60 0.44
CA LYS A 335 3.13 -21.60 1.28
C LYS A 335 2.61 -20.21 1.59
N LEU A 336 2.69 -19.29 0.60
CA LEU A 336 2.18 -17.94 0.69
C LEU A 336 0.79 -17.88 0.07
N VAL A 337 -0.16 -17.28 0.79
CA VAL A 337 -1.53 -17.07 0.31
C VAL A 337 -1.62 -15.74 -0.41
N VAL A 338 -2.07 -15.75 -1.66
CA VAL A 338 -2.23 -14.55 -2.49
C VAL A 338 -3.71 -14.40 -2.87
N SER A 339 -4.28 -13.26 -2.49
CA SER A 339 -5.66 -12.86 -2.82
C SER A 339 -5.68 -11.36 -3.04
N VAL A 340 -5.36 -10.94 -4.26
CA VAL A 340 -5.09 -9.54 -4.58
C VAL A 340 -6.35 -8.67 -4.48
N LYS A 341 -6.20 -7.49 -3.86
CA LYS A 341 -7.16 -6.38 -3.92
C LYS A 341 -6.46 -5.16 -4.53
N GLY A 342 -7.04 -4.60 -5.59
CA GLY A 342 -6.54 -3.39 -6.24
C GLY A 342 -6.65 -2.14 -5.36
N SER A 343 -6.04 -1.04 -5.81
CA SER A 343 -5.95 0.21 -5.04
C SER A 343 -7.31 0.74 -4.57
N ASP A 344 -8.34 0.68 -5.40
CA ASP A 344 -9.66 1.21 -5.06
C ASP A 344 -10.36 0.37 -3.98
N ALA A 345 -10.24 -0.96 -4.07
CA ALA A 345 -10.76 -1.87 -3.04
C ALA A 345 -9.99 -1.80 -1.71
N VAL A 346 -8.76 -1.26 -1.71
CA VAL A 346 -7.98 -1.03 -0.49
C VAL A 346 -8.32 0.30 0.16
N LYS A 347 -8.71 1.32 -0.65
CA LYS A 347 -9.12 2.66 -0.16
C LYS A 347 -10.54 2.68 0.39
N ALA A 348 -11.44 1.86 -0.17
CA ALA A 348 -12.81 1.68 0.29
C ALA A 348 -12.87 1.03 1.69
#